data_c6f23f84ed0c97a8d0759ce73c96ebfd
#
_entry.id   c6f23f84ed0c97a8d0759ce73c96ebfd
#
_cell.length_a   1.000
_cell.length_b   1.000
_cell.length_c   1.000
_cell.angle_alpha   90.00
_cell.angle_beta   90.00
_cell.angle_gamma   90.00
#
_symmetry.space_group_name_H-M   'P 1'
#
loop_
_entity.id
_entity.type
_entity.pdbx_description
1 polymer ?
#
loop_
_entity_poly.entity_id
_entity_poly.type
_entity_poly.pdbx_seq_one_letter_code
_entity_poly.pdbx_strand_id
1 'polypeptide(L)'
;LQQPHTSAGRIPSQKGYRIYIDRLMPEAAITEEEQKYLDGMLMVNAYDPDKLLSCVSQLLANTSKFAAVSTMPSGSGAAIKGVQFVQTSRRTAMAILITSTGVMKTRVFRCDFDITAEMLRIFFRIFNEKFAGLPVSAVTPAFIQSVGVSLGEMAVLMSSALLAVLEVARDCMHAEINLKGETNLLFYPEFQLGNVRRIMDFLESEQEVSRFLTKGLEQTEHSVPRISKAQVFIGSETNRPELSDSSLIIAHYSIGGEHAGTIGIIGPTRMHYGKWIAHLE
;
A
#
# COMPACT_ATOMS: atom_id res chain seq x y z
N LEU A 1 -25.38 19.28 -13.86
CA LEU A 1 -24.95 20.60 -13.36
C LEU A 1 -25.66 20.87 -12.04
N GLN A 2 -24.94 21.42 -11.08
CA GLN A 2 -25.46 21.89 -9.80
C GLN A 2 -25.16 23.39 -9.65
N GLN A 3 -26.01 24.08 -8.92
CA GLN A 3 -25.81 25.48 -8.59
C GLN A 3 -25.66 25.57 -7.06
N PRO A 4 -24.45 25.82 -6.53
CA PRO A 4 -24.20 25.80 -5.09
C PRO A 4 -24.97 26.88 -4.32
N HIS A 5 -25.18 28.04 -4.95
CA HIS A 5 -25.95 29.16 -4.42
C HIS A 5 -26.67 29.88 -5.57
N THR A 6 -27.75 30.60 -5.26
CA THR A 6 -28.57 31.32 -6.25
C THR A 6 -27.82 32.32 -7.12
N SER A 7 -26.69 32.85 -6.62
CA SER A 7 -25.82 33.79 -7.32
C SER A 7 -24.56 33.14 -7.93
N ALA A 8 -24.35 31.87 -7.73
CA ALA A 8 -23.17 31.14 -8.22
C ALA A 8 -23.39 30.61 -9.64
N GLY A 9 -22.32 30.52 -10.41
CA GLY A 9 -22.30 29.78 -11.67
C GLY A 9 -22.68 28.31 -11.50
N ARG A 10 -22.96 27.62 -12.61
CA ARG A 10 -23.23 26.18 -12.60
C ARG A 10 -21.93 25.38 -12.58
N ILE A 11 -21.79 24.47 -11.63
CA ILE A 11 -20.69 23.51 -11.56
C ILE A 11 -21.17 22.12 -11.96
N PRO A 12 -20.31 21.25 -12.50
CA PRO A 12 -20.67 19.87 -12.77
C PRO A 12 -21.01 19.14 -11.46
N SER A 13 -22.06 18.32 -11.49
CA SER A 13 -22.33 17.34 -10.42
C SER A 13 -21.34 16.18 -10.53
N GLN A 14 -21.25 15.31 -9.51
CA GLN A 14 -20.45 14.09 -9.58
C GLN A 14 -20.80 13.26 -10.81
N LYS A 15 -22.09 13.10 -11.10
CA LYS A 15 -22.55 12.44 -12.34
C LYS A 15 -22.10 13.17 -13.62
N GLY A 16 -22.00 14.49 -13.58
CA GLY A 16 -21.47 15.29 -14.68
C GLY A 16 -19.97 15.02 -14.92
N TYR A 17 -19.18 14.95 -13.86
CA TYR A 17 -17.77 14.56 -13.95
C TYR A 17 -17.61 13.11 -14.46
N ARG A 18 -18.43 12.17 -14.00
CA ARG A 18 -18.41 10.79 -14.50
C ARG A 18 -18.66 10.72 -16.00
N ILE A 19 -19.71 11.40 -16.50
CA ILE A 19 -20.00 11.45 -17.95
C ILE A 19 -18.83 12.09 -18.73
N TYR A 20 -18.22 13.15 -18.18
CA TYR A 20 -17.06 13.77 -18.81
C TYR A 20 -15.90 12.78 -18.93
N ILE A 21 -15.54 12.09 -17.85
CA ILE A 21 -14.43 11.16 -17.82
C ILE A 21 -14.68 9.96 -18.77
N ASP A 22 -15.89 9.41 -18.75
CA ASP A 22 -16.19 8.18 -19.49
C ASP A 22 -16.41 8.42 -20.99
N ARG A 23 -16.76 9.64 -21.42
CA ARG A 23 -17.23 9.88 -22.79
C ARG A 23 -16.62 11.08 -23.49
N LEU A 24 -16.17 12.08 -22.76
CA LEU A 24 -15.81 13.39 -23.34
C LEU A 24 -14.35 13.78 -23.07
N MET A 25 -13.69 13.09 -22.18
CA MET A 25 -12.30 13.41 -21.82
C MET A 25 -11.37 13.05 -22.97
N PRO A 26 -10.58 14.02 -23.47
CA PRO A 26 -9.58 13.71 -24.49
C PRO A 26 -8.46 12.86 -23.89
N GLU A 27 -7.86 12.00 -24.70
CA GLU A 27 -6.63 11.33 -24.34
C GLU A 27 -5.54 12.39 -24.10
N ALA A 28 -4.89 12.30 -22.96
CA ALA A 28 -3.76 13.15 -22.63
C ALA A 28 -2.49 12.27 -22.63
N ALA A 29 -1.40 12.84 -23.12
CA ALA A 29 -0.09 12.23 -23.05
C ALA A 29 0.84 13.18 -22.26
N ILE A 30 1.80 12.61 -21.55
CA ILE A 30 2.90 13.38 -20.97
C ILE A 30 3.86 13.79 -22.08
N THR A 31 4.52 14.92 -21.91
CA THR A 31 5.54 15.38 -22.85
C THR A 31 6.79 14.51 -22.74
N GLU A 32 7.60 14.44 -23.81
CA GLU A 32 8.88 13.72 -23.76
C GLU A 32 9.82 14.27 -22.69
N GLU A 33 9.76 15.55 -22.39
CA GLU A 33 10.57 16.19 -21.34
C GLU A 33 10.10 15.74 -19.96
N GLU A 34 8.79 15.73 -19.71
CA GLU A 34 8.20 15.24 -18.47
C GLU A 34 8.52 13.76 -18.28
N GLN A 35 8.42 12.93 -19.34
CA GLN A 35 8.75 11.52 -19.29
C GLN A 35 10.23 11.29 -18.93
N LYS A 36 11.15 11.96 -19.61
CA LYS A 36 12.58 11.86 -19.30
C LYS A 36 12.92 12.29 -17.88
N TYR A 37 12.23 13.31 -17.38
CA TYR A 37 12.40 13.77 -16.00
C TYR A 37 11.94 12.70 -15.00
N LEU A 38 10.76 12.12 -15.21
CA LEU A 38 10.22 11.05 -14.36
C LEU A 38 11.13 9.82 -14.40
N ASP A 39 11.51 9.35 -15.58
CA ASP A 39 12.40 8.19 -15.74
C ASP A 39 13.74 8.40 -15.03
N GLY A 40 14.33 9.60 -15.15
CA GLY A 40 15.59 9.93 -14.47
C GLY A 40 15.47 9.85 -12.95
N MET A 41 14.37 10.34 -12.39
CA MET A 41 14.13 10.30 -10.93
C MET A 41 13.85 8.88 -10.42
N LEU A 42 13.14 8.06 -11.20
CA LEU A 42 12.82 6.69 -10.85
C LEU A 42 14.04 5.77 -10.92
N MET A 43 14.90 5.94 -11.93
CA MET A 43 16.11 5.11 -12.10
C MET A 43 17.07 5.19 -10.91
N VAL A 44 17.19 6.33 -10.25
CA VAL A 44 18.07 6.51 -9.09
C VAL A 44 17.70 5.58 -7.93
N ASN A 45 16.42 5.25 -7.80
CA ASN A 45 15.88 4.44 -6.70
C ASN A 45 15.43 3.05 -7.15
N ALA A 46 15.70 2.63 -8.38
CA ALA A 46 15.16 1.41 -8.98
C ALA A 46 15.50 0.11 -8.22
N TYR A 47 16.58 0.10 -7.44
CA TYR A 47 17.04 -1.07 -6.68
C TYR A 47 16.48 -1.16 -5.27
N ASP A 48 15.77 -0.14 -4.79
CA ASP A 48 15.19 -0.07 -3.45
C ASP A 48 13.68 0.24 -3.58
N PRO A 49 12.81 -0.76 -3.51
CA PRO A 49 11.36 -0.56 -3.70
C PRO A 49 10.75 0.47 -2.75
N ASP A 50 11.21 0.54 -1.50
CA ASP A 50 10.70 1.46 -0.49
C ASP A 50 11.02 2.91 -0.88
N LYS A 51 12.27 3.15 -1.26
CA LYS A 51 12.70 4.47 -1.75
C LYS A 51 12.05 4.83 -3.07
N LEU A 52 11.92 3.86 -3.98
CA LEU A 52 11.26 4.08 -5.26
C LEU A 52 9.81 4.55 -5.07
N LEU A 53 9.02 3.84 -4.28
CA LEU A 53 7.61 4.18 -4.03
C LEU A 53 7.45 5.48 -3.25
N SER A 54 8.34 5.75 -2.29
CA SER A 54 8.37 7.04 -1.60
C SER A 54 8.70 8.19 -2.58
N CYS A 55 9.65 7.97 -3.50
CA CYS A 55 10.01 8.93 -4.55
C CYS A 55 8.83 9.17 -5.50
N VAL A 56 8.15 8.12 -5.96
CA VAL A 56 6.95 8.22 -6.81
C VAL A 56 5.87 9.06 -6.15
N SER A 57 5.53 8.76 -4.89
CA SER A 57 4.52 9.53 -4.15
C SER A 57 4.92 11.00 -3.99
N GLN A 58 6.21 11.27 -3.72
CA GLN A 58 6.71 12.64 -3.60
C GLN A 58 6.66 13.40 -4.94
N LEU A 59 7.03 12.74 -6.04
CA LEU A 59 6.96 13.32 -7.38
C LEU A 59 5.52 13.66 -7.78
N LEU A 60 4.61 12.71 -7.58
CA LEU A 60 3.19 12.91 -7.85
C LEU A 60 2.60 14.05 -7.01
N ALA A 61 2.91 14.11 -5.72
CA ALA A 61 2.45 15.18 -4.84
C ALA A 61 3.00 16.55 -5.26
N ASN A 62 4.29 16.62 -5.63
CA ASN A 62 4.94 17.86 -6.05
C ASN A 62 4.41 18.36 -7.40
N THR A 63 4.15 17.45 -8.35
CA THR A 63 3.69 17.79 -9.69
C THR A 63 2.21 18.12 -9.69
N SER A 64 1.39 17.32 -9.02
CA SER A 64 -0.06 17.50 -8.98
C SER A 64 -0.52 18.63 -8.06
N LYS A 65 0.26 18.93 -7.02
CA LYS A 65 -0.14 19.75 -5.87
C LYS A 65 -1.35 19.16 -5.12
N PHE A 66 -1.49 17.84 -5.15
CA PHE A 66 -2.50 17.06 -4.42
C PHE A 66 -1.82 16.13 -3.42
N ALA A 67 -2.60 15.36 -2.67
CA ALA A 67 -2.07 14.25 -1.90
C ALA A 67 -1.80 13.08 -2.86
N ALA A 68 -0.66 12.43 -2.70
CA ALA A 68 -0.31 11.23 -3.45
C ALA A 68 -0.05 10.07 -2.49
N VAL A 69 -0.49 8.89 -2.87
CA VAL A 69 -0.37 7.68 -2.08
C VAL A 69 0.16 6.54 -2.91
N SER A 70 1.05 5.74 -2.33
CA SER A 70 1.42 4.44 -2.88
C SER A 70 1.36 3.39 -1.79
N THR A 71 0.90 2.19 -2.14
CA THR A 71 0.97 1.04 -1.24
C THR A 71 2.25 0.27 -1.53
N MET A 72 2.94 -0.16 -0.48
CA MET A 72 4.01 -1.14 -0.60
C MET A 72 3.46 -2.49 -1.03
N PRO A 73 4.24 -3.35 -1.69
CA PRO A 73 3.82 -4.71 -1.95
C PRO A 73 3.34 -5.39 -0.68
N SER A 74 2.14 -5.95 -0.69
CA SER A 74 1.67 -6.78 0.40
C SER A 74 2.14 -8.21 0.19
N GLY A 75 2.54 -8.86 1.26
CA GLY A 75 2.90 -10.27 1.23
C GLY A 75 1.70 -11.22 1.23
N SER A 76 0.45 -10.72 1.17
CA SER A 76 -0.74 -11.55 1.38
C SER A 76 -0.86 -12.71 0.39
N GLY A 77 -0.53 -12.50 -0.87
CA GLY A 77 -0.47 -13.54 -1.91
C GLY A 77 0.93 -14.12 -2.17
N ALA A 78 1.96 -13.53 -1.55
CA ALA A 78 3.34 -13.93 -1.80
C ALA A 78 3.70 -15.23 -1.06
N ALA A 79 4.58 -16.03 -1.67
CA ALA A 79 5.17 -17.19 -1.00
C ALA A 79 6.32 -16.75 -0.09
N ILE A 80 6.50 -17.48 1.02
CA ILE A 80 7.66 -17.32 1.89
C ILE A 80 8.89 -17.87 1.17
N LYS A 81 9.87 -17.03 0.90
CA LYS A 81 11.14 -17.42 0.31
C LYS A 81 12.08 -18.00 1.36
N GLY A 82 11.99 -17.50 2.59
CA GLY A 82 12.77 -18.01 3.71
C GLY A 82 12.56 -17.24 5.00
N VAL A 83 12.97 -17.87 6.09
CA VAL A 83 13.02 -17.29 7.44
C VAL A 83 14.46 -17.29 7.91
N GLN A 84 14.94 -16.16 8.39
CA GLN A 84 16.29 -15.98 8.93
C GLN A 84 16.23 -15.60 10.41
N PHE A 85 17.28 -15.94 11.15
CA PHE A 85 17.41 -15.57 12.55
C PHE A 85 18.77 -14.93 12.80
N VAL A 86 18.76 -13.78 13.46
CA VAL A 86 19.96 -13.02 13.81
C VAL A 86 19.98 -12.76 15.31
N GLN A 87 21.05 -13.20 15.98
CA GLN A 87 21.23 -12.92 17.41
C GLN A 87 21.54 -11.43 17.62
N THR A 88 20.77 -10.78 18.47
CA THR A 88 20.98 -9.36 18.82
C THR A 88 21.57 -9.20 20.22
N SER A 89 21.33 -10.15 21.12
CA SER A 89 21.93 -10.20 22.44
C SER A 89 21.97 -11.64 22.97
N ARG A 90 22.45 -11.82 24.19
CA ARG A 90 22.60 -13.15 24.81
C ARG A 90 21.29 -13.97 24.83
N ARG A 91 20.13 -13.29 25.04
CA ARG A 91 18.79 -13.93 25.12
C ARG A 91 17.79 -13.38 24.12
N THR A 92 18.24 -12.58 23.16
CA THR A 92 17.37 -11.91 22.19
C THR A 92 17.87 -12.19 20.79
N ALA A 93 16.94 -12.53 19.92
CA ALA A 93 17.20 -12.68 18.49
C ALA A 93 16.09 -11.99 17.67
N MET A 94 16.36 -11.76 16.41
CA MET A 94 15.45 -11.20 15.45
C MET A 94 15.11 -12.27 14.41
N ALA A 95 13.81 -12.49 14.20
CA ALA A 95 13.30 -13.26 13.08
C ALA A 95 13.11 -12.33 11.89
N ILE A 96 13.53 -12.76 10.69
CA ILE A 96 13.40 -12.04 9.42
C ILE A 96 12.65 -12.98 8.49
N LEU A 97 11.50 -12.54 7.98
CA LEU A 97 10.74 -13.26 6.96
C LEU A 97 10.92 -12.55 5.62
N ILE A 98 11.26 -13.32 4.59
CA ILE A 98 11.50 -12.84 3.23
C ILE A 98 10.48 -13.51 2.32
N THR A 99 9.78 -12.70 1.50
CA THR A 99 8.76 -13.16 0.56
C THR A 99 9.27 -13.24 -0.88
N SER A 100 8.53 -13.91 -1.75
CA SER A 100 8.81 -13.98 -3.20
C SER A 100 8.71 -12.62 -3.89
N THR A 101 7.91 -11.69 -3.37
CA THR A 101 7.78 -10.31 -3.87
C THR A 101 8.88 -9.36 -3.35
N GLY A 102 9.82 -9.86 -2.54
CA GLY A 102 10.90 -9.05 -1.97
C GLY A 102 10.52 -8.34 -0.67
N VAL A 103 9.28 -8.46 -0.20
CA VAL A 103 8.90 -7.93 1.11
C VAL A 103 9.69 -8.62 2.20
N MET A 104 10.32 -7.83 3.06
CA MET A 104 11.10 -8.30 4.20
C MET A 104 10.62 -7.61 5.47
N LYS A 105 10.17 -8.39 6.44
CA LYS A 105 9.75 -7.90 7.76
C LYS A 105 10.52 -8.60 8.86
N THR A 106 10.67 -7.90 9.96
CA THR A 106 11.47 -8.37 11.09
C THR A 106 10.72 -8.25 12.40
N ARG A 107 11.00 -9.17 13.32
CA ARG A 107 10.48 -9.14 14.68
C ARG A 107 11.54 -9.61 15.68
N VAL A 108 11.76 -8.83 16.72
CA VAL A 108 12.64 -9.22 17.81
C VAL A 108 11.87 -10.10 18.80
N PHE A 109 12.48 -11.19 19.24
CA PHE A 109 11.94 -12.07 20.28
C PHE A 109 12.98 -12.37 21.35
N ARG A 110 12.51 -12.71 22.53
CA ARG A 110 13.35 -13.03 23.68
C ARG A 110 13.10 -14.48 24.11
N CYS A 111 14.19 -15.17 24.46
CA CYS A 111 14.17 -16.50 25.07
C CYS A 111 14.51 -16.41 26.55
N ASP A 112 14.04 -17.38 27.34
CA ASP A 112 14.38 -17.50 28.76
C ASP A 112 15.75 -18.14 29.00
N PHE A 113 16.40 -18.58 27.94
CA PHE A 113 17.73 -19.21 27.92
C PHE A 113 18.70 -18.43 27.04
N ASP A 114 19.97 -18.74 27.18
CA ASP A 114 21.02 -18.13 26.36
C ASP A 114 21.00 -18.73 24.95
N ILE A 115 20.90 -17.88 23.95
CA ILE A 115 20.86 -18.28 22.55
C ILE A 115 22.29 -18.55 22.08
N THR A 116 22.50 -19.68 21.41
CA THR A 116 23.77 -20.02 20.78
C THR A 116 23.64 -19.97 19.25
N ALA A 117 24.78 -19.82 18.57
CA ALA A 117 24.80 -19.84 17.11
C ALA A 117 24.30 -21.20 16.53
N GLU A 118 24.55 -22.29 17.25
CA GLU A 118 24.09 -23.62 16.87
C GLU A 118 22.56 -23.73 16.95
N MET A 119 21.96 -23.20 18.02
CA MET A 119 20.49 -23.16 18.15
C MET A 119 19.86 -22.35 17.02
N LEU A 120 20.43 -21.22 16.64
CA LEU A 120 19.91 -20.43 15.51
C LEU A 120 20.04 -21.16 14.17
N ARG A 121 21.08 -21.98 13.98
CA ARG A 121 21.18 -22.84 12.78
C ARG A 121 20.10 -23.91 12.75
N ILE A 122 19.78 -24.49 13.89
CA ILE A 122 18.68 -25.45 14.01
C ILE A 122 17.34 -24.78 13.73
N PHE A 123 17.09 -23.59 14.31
CA PHE A 123 15.91 -22.78 14.04
C PHE A 123 15.79 -22.49 12.55
N PHE A 124 16.85 -21.96 11.95
CA PHE A 124 16.89 -21.67 10.51
C PHE A 124 16.49 -22.88 9.67
N ARG A 125 17.07 -24.05 9.92
CA ARG A 125 16.78 -25.27 9.16
C ARG A 125 15.32 -25.71 9.32
N ILE A 126 14.83 -25.78 10.55
CA ILE A 126 13.47 -26.23 10.83
C ILE A 126 12.43 -25.26 10.26
N PHE A 127 12.63 -23.96 10.46
CA PHE A 127 11.68 -22.97 9.93
C PHE A 127 11.67 -22.95 8.40
N ASN A 128 12.80 -23.03 7.74
CA ASN A 128 12.80 -23.08 6.28
C ASN A 128 12.21 -24.38 5.73
N GLU A 129 12.41 -25.52 6.40
CA GLU A 129 11.75 -26.78 6.04
C GLU A 129 10.21 -26.69 6.14
N LYS A 130 9.69 -25.99 7.15
CA LYS A 130 8.24 -25.93 7.43
C LYS A 130 7.54 -24.76 6.73
N PHE A 131 8.21 -23.66 6.47
CA PHE A 131 7.60 -22.42 6.03
C PHE A 131 7.95 -22.03 4.58
N ALA A 132 9.11 -22.42 4.04
CA ALA A 132 9.50 -22.05 2.69
C ALA A 132 8.52 -22.59 1.64
N GLY A 133 8.13 -21.75 0.70
CA GLY A 133 7.16 -22.07 -0.34
C GLY A 133 5.70 -21.91 0.06
N LEU A 134 5.39 -21.76 1.35
CA LEU A 134 4.02 -21.49 1.79
C LEU A 134 3.61 -20.06 1.48
N PRO A 135 2.34 -19.79 1.12
CA PRO A 135 1.83 -18.43 1.09
C PRO A 135 1.85 -17.85 2.51
N VAL A 136 2.21 -16.55 2.62
CA VAL A 136 2.28 -15.86 3.92
C VAL A 136 0.95 -15.97 4.67
N SER A 137 -0.18 -15.93 3.97
CA SER A 137 -1.53 -16.07 4.52
C SER A 137 -1.81 -17.44 5.17
N ALA A 138 -1.03 -18.46 4.83
CA ALA A 138 -1.14 -19.79 5.46
C ALA A 138 -0.53 -19.83 6.88
N VAL A 139 0.29 -18.85 7.26
CA VAL A 139 0.89 -18.77 8.60
C VAL A 139 -0.15 -18.24 9.60
N THR A 140 -1.05 -19.13 9.98
CA THR A 140 -2.12 -18.85 10.94
C THR A 140 -1.74 -19.37 12.34
N PRO A 141 -2.44 -18.93 13.41
CA PRO A 141 -2.24 -19.51 14.75
C PRO A 141 -2.40 -21.03 14.78
N ALA A 142 -3.38 -21.55 14.02
CA ALA A 142 -3.61 -23.00 13.92
C ALA A 142 -2.42 -23.71 13.24
N PHE A 143 -1.86 -23.11 12.18
CA PHE A 143 -0.65 -23.64 11.53
C PHE A 143 0.55 -23.63 12.49
N ILE A 144 0.79 -22.54 13.21
CA ILE A 144 1.87 -22.44 14.22
C ILE A 144 1.70 -23.51 15.30
N GLN A 145 0.48 -23.72 15.78
CA GLN A 145 0.18 -24.76 16.75
C GLN A 145 0.49 -26.16 16.19
N SER A 146 0.11 -26.44 14.93
CA SER A 146 0.40 -27.72 14.30
C SER A 146 1.91 -27.97 14.14
N VAL A 147 2.66 -26.94 13.79
CA VAL A 147 4.13 -26.98 13.76
C VAL A 147 4.68 -27.26 15.15
N GLY A 148 4.20 -26.58 16.20
CA GLY A 148 4.59 -26.82 17.58
C GLY A 148 4.37 -28.27 17.99
N VAL A 149 3.20 -28.83 17.69
CA VAL A 149 2.93 -30.27 17.97
C VAL A 149 3.91 -31.20 17.23
N SER A 150 4.24 -30.90 15.97
CA SER A 150 5.19 -31.69 15.18
C SER A 150 6.62 -31.66 15.71
N LEU A 151 6.98 -30.65 16.48
CA LEU A 151 8.32 -30.44 17.05
C LEU A 151 8.49 -31.18 18.42
N GLY A 152 7.40 -31.61 19.04
CA GLY A 152 7.47 -32.28 20.34
C GLY A 152 8.14 -31.40 21.41
N GLU A 153 9.10 -31.95 22.12
CA GLU A 153 9.82 -31.23 23.19
C GLU A 153 10.59 -29.98 22.68
N MET A 154 11.02 -29.98 21.42
CA MET A 154 11.68 -28.85 20.81
C MET A 154 10.76 -27.61 20.72
N ALA A 155 9.45 -27.80 20.72
CA ALA A 155 8.47 -26.70 20.64
C ALA A 155 8.64 -25.71 21.79
N VAL A 156 9.01 -26.16 22.98
CA VAL A 156 9.23 -25.32 24.16
C VAL A 156 10.38 -24.31 23.87
N LEU A 157 11.50 -24.82 23.34
CA LEU A 157 12.67 -24.00 23.00
C LEU A 157 12.38 -23.03 21.84
N MET A 158 11.50 -23.42 20.91
CA MET A 158 11.20 -22.65 19.71
C MET A 158 9.95 -21.77 19.83
N SER A 159 9.27 -21.80 20.97
CA SER A 159 7.97 -21.12 21.15
C SER A 159 8.03 -19.61 20.86
N SER A 160 9.03 -18.92 21.41
CA SER A 160 9.21 -17.49 21.17
C SER A 160 9.51 -17.18 19.69
N ALA A 161 10.28 -18.03 19.01
CA ALA A 161 10.57 -17.88 17.59
C ALA A 161 9.33 -18.15 16.72
N LEU A 162 8.52 -19.16 17.06
CA LEU A 162 7.25 -19.48 16.37
C LEU A 162 6.27 -18.32 16.47
N LEU A 163 6.13 -17.73 17.65
CA LEU A 163 5.28 -16.54 17.86
C LEU A 163 5.81 -15.33 17.06
N ALA A 164 7.12 -15.11 17.08
CA ALA A 164 7.72 -14.02 16.31
C ALA A 164 7.46 -14.18 14.80
N VAL A 165 7.58 -15.40 14.26
CA VAL A 165 7.30 -15.65 12.84
C VAL A 165 5.82 -15.48 12.51
N LEU A 166 4.90 -15.84 13.42
CA LEU A 166 3.47 -15.54 13.25
C LEU A 166 3.20 -14.04 13.17
N GLU A 167 3.82 -13.26 14.07
CA GLU A 167 3.66 -11.82 14.07
C GLU A 167 4.25 -11.18 12.81
N VAL A 168 5.46 -11.57 12.42
CA VAL A 168 6.10 -11.11 11.17
C VAL A 168 5.24 -11.46 9.96
N ALA A 169 4.67 -12.64 9.89
CA ALA A 169 3.79 -13.03 8.79
C ALA A 169 2.52 -12.16 8.74
N ARG A 170 1.96 -11.80 9.90
CA ARG A 170 0.84 -10.85 9.98
C ARG A 170 1.26 -9.47 9.49
N ASP A 171 2.42 -8.98 9.91
CA ASP A 171 2.95 -7.69 9.46
C ASP A 171 3.19 -7.68 7.93
N CYS A 172 3.65 -8.80 7.35
CA CYS A 172 3.79 -8.93 5.90
C CYS A 172 2.45 -8.85 5.14
N MET A 173 1.32 -9.22 5.76
CA MET A 173 0.01 -9.15 5.13
C MET A 173 -0.55 -7.72 5.07
N HIS A 174 -0.01 -6.80 5.86
CA HIS A 174 -0.40 -5.39 5.81
C HIS A 174 0.47 -4.65 4.81
N ALA A 175 -0.18 -4.05 3.82
CA ALA A 175 0.51 -3.14 2.92
C ALA A 175 0.83 -1.85 3.69
N GLU A 176 2.11 -1.50 3.77
CA GLU A 176 2.52 -0.16 4.20
C GLU A 176 2.16 0.85 3.11
N ILE A 177 1.93 2.07 3.50
CA ILE A 177 1.62 3.16 2.58
C ILE A 177 2.69 4.25 2.65
N ASN A 178 2.95 4.86 1.51
CA ASN A 178 3.65 6.12 1.42
C ASN A 178 2.62 7.18 1.05
N LEU A 179 2.35 8.10 1.97
CA LEU A 179 1.48 9.25 1.75
C LEU A 179 2.36 10.50 1.71
N LYS A 180 2.15 11.36 0.71
CA LYS A 180 2.88 12.61 0.52
C LYS A 180 1.94 13.71 0.05
N GLY A 181 2.21 14.93 0.50
CA GLY A 181 1.50 16.11 0.03
C GLY A 181 0.05 16.22 0.52
N GLU A 182 -0.31 15.57 1.62
CA GLU A 182 -1.63 15.69 2.25
C GLU A 182 -1.98 17.13 2.58
N THR A 183 -0.99 17.91 3.01
CA THR A 183 -1.16 19.34 3.30
C THR A 183 -1.45 20.20 2.05
N ASN A 184 -1.16 19.71 0.85
CA ASN A 184 -1.51 20.41 -0.37
C ASN A 184 -3.03 20.58 -0.51
N LEU A 185 -3.82 19.66 0.05
CA LEU A 185 -5.27 19.71 0.00
C LEU A 185 -5.82 20.95 0.72
N LEU A 186 -5.11 21.48 1.72
CA LEU A 186 -5.50 22.68 2.47
C LEU A 186 -5.58 23.94 1.62
N PHE A 187 -4.92 23.97 0.46
CA PHE A 187 -4.96 25.10 -0.46
C PHE A 187 -6.20 25.12 -1.37
N TYR A 188 -7.03 24.09 -1.31
CA TYR A 188 -8.24 24.00 -2.15
C TYR A 188 -9.49 24.35 -1.34
N PRO A 189 -10.37 25.23 -1.88
CA PRO A 189 -11.57 25.69 -1.17
C PRO A 189 -12.51 24.57 -0.73
N GLU A 190 -12.54 23.46 -1.48
CA GLU A 190 -13.36 22.28 -1.21
C GLU A 190 -13.05 21.66 0.16
N PHE A 191 -11.82 21.84 0.65
CA PHE A 191 -11.36 21.26 1.91
C PHE A 191 -11.33 22.27 3.06
N GLN A 192 -11.66 23.55 2.82
CA GLN A 192 -11.58 24.61 3.87
C GLN A 192 -12.80 24.64 4.80
N LEU A 193 -13.97 24.14 4.39
CA LEU A 193 -15.25 24.28 5.10
C LEU A 193 -15.66 23.00 5.84
N GLY A 194 -15.01 22.69 6.96
CA GLY A 194 -15.46 21.63 7.89
C GLY A 194 -15.10 20.19 7.51
N ASN A 195 -14.79 19.90 6.24
CA ASN A 195 -14.42 18.55 5.80
C ASN A 195 -12.91 18.29 5.90
N VAL A 196 -12.10 19.33 6.01
CA VAL A 196 -10.64 19.20 6.08
C VAL A 196 -10.19 18.28 7.22
N ARG A 197 -10.78 18.43 8.39
CA ARG A 197 -10.42 17.61 9.54
C ARG A 197 -10.68 16.12 9.27
N ARG A 198 -11.83 15.79 8.70
CA ARG A 198 -12.20 14.39 8.42
C ARG A 198 -11.26 13.74 7.42
N ILE A 199 -10.90 14.46 6.35
CA ILE A 199 -9.96 13.92 5.36
C ILE A 199 -8.56 13.81 5.94
N MET A 200 -8.10 14.76 6.78
CA MET A 200 -6.80 14.67 7.44
C MET A 200 -6.77 13.53 8.45
N ASP A 201 -7.77 13.42 9.32
CA ASP A 201 -7.90 12.32 10.29
C ASP A 201 -7.88 10.95 9.57
N PHE A 202 -8.53 10.84 8.40
CA PHE A 202 -8.50 9.64 7.57
C PHE A 202 -7.10 9.38 6.99
N LEU A 203 -6.46 10.42 6.41
CA LEU A 203 -5.14 10.29 5.79
C LEU A 203 -4.02 10.03 6.80
N GLU A 204 -4.13 10.52 8.04
CA GLU A 204 -3.20 10.23 9.13
C GLU A 204 -3.28 8.77 9.58
N SER A 205 -4.41 8.11 9.38
CA SER A 205 -4.57 6.69 9.73
C SER A 205 -4.05 5.77 8.62
N GLU A 206 -2.76 5.46 8.64
CA GLU A 206 -2.13 4.55 7.68
C GLU A 206 -2.90 3.23 7.51
N GLN A 207 -3.43 2.67 8.62
CA GLN A 207 -4.18 1.42 8.59
C GLN A 207 -5.52 1.55 7.86
N GLU A 208 -6.21 2.68 8.02
CA GLU A 208 -7.48 2.93 7.31
C GLU A 208 -7.24 3.17 5.83
N VAL A 209 -6.25 3.98 5.47
CA VAL A 209 -5.87 4.24 4.08
C VAL A 209 -5.40 2.97 3.41
N SER A 210 -4.52 2.18 4.04
CA SER A 210 -4.06 0.90 3.51
C SER A 210 -5.23 -0.07 3.27
N ARG A 211 -6.12 -0.22 4.26
CA ARG A 211 -7.31 -1.07 4.13
C ARG A 211 -8.25 -0.59 3.03
N PHE A 212 -8.41 0.71 2.89
CA PHE A 212 -9.23 1.31 1.84
C PHE A 212 -8.66 1.02 0.45
N LEU A 213 -7.36 1.23 0.25
CA LEU A 213 -6.71 1.01 -1.05
C LEU A 213 -6.60 -0.48 -1.43
N THR A 214 -6.51 -1.38 -0.46
CA THR A 214 -6.37 -2.82 -0.74
C THR A 214 -7.69 -3.57 -0.79
N LYS A 215 -8.64 -3.27 0.08
CA LYS A 215 -9.91 -4.00 0.20
C LYS A 215 -11.15 -3.15 -0.10
N GLY A 216 -11.09 -1.86 0.23
CA GLY A 216 -12.23 -0.97 0.06
C GLY A 216 -12.54 -0.70 -1.40
N LEU A 217 -11.51 -0.59 -2.25
CA LEU A 217 -11.67 -0.35 -3.67
C LEU A 217 -12.03 -1.61 -4.45
N GLU A 218 -11.56 -2.80 -4.06
CA GLU A 218 -11.94 -4.07 -4.68
C GLU A 218 -13.46 -4.26 -4.77
N GLN A 219 -14.21 -3.82 -3.76
CA GLN A 219 -15.67 -3.92 -3.74
C GLN A 219 -16.36 -2.96 -4.72
N THR A 220 -15.72 -1.85 -5.06
CA THR A 220 -16.23 -0.82 -5.97
C THR A 220 -15.63 -0.90 -7.36
N GLU A 221 -14.50 -1.56 -7.54
CA GLU A 221 -13.79 -1.69 -8.82
C GLU A 221 -14.66 -2.29 -9.94
N HIS A 222 -15.55 -3.22 -9.61
CA HIS A 222 -16.44 -3.82 -10.60
C HIS A 222 -17.53 -2.86 -11.12
N SER A 223 -17.82 -1.79 -10.39
CA SER A 223 -18.85 -0.80 -10.75
C SER A 223 -18.28 0.46 -11.41
N VAL A 224 -16.97 0.67 -11.32
CA VAL A 224 -16.28 1.84 -11.88
C VAL A 224 -15.44 1.42 -13.09
N PRO A 225 -15.69 1.99 -14.29
CA PRO A 225 -14.92 1.66 -15.48
C PRO A 225 -13.42 1.97 -15.31
N ARG A 226 -12.58 1.12 -15.88
CA ARG A 226 -11.15 1.42 -16.04
C ARG A 226 -10.96 2.29 -17.28
N ILE A 227 -10.13 3.30 -17.15
CA ILE A 227 -9.66 4.12 -18.24
C ILE A 227 -8.20 3.78 -18.44
N SER A 228 -7.90 2.97 -19.50
CA SER A 228 -6.58 2.40 -19.68
C SER A 228 -6.14 1.58 -18.45
N LYS A 229 -5.04 1.91 -17.80
CA LYS A 229 -4.54 1.22 -16.59
C LYS A 229 -5.05 1.85 -15.28
N ALA A 230 -5.64 3.06 -15.37
CA ALA A 230 -6.10 3.80 -14.20
C ALA A 230 -7.60 3.66 -13.95
N GLN A 231 -8.01 3.87 -12.71
CA GLN A 231 -9.41 4.02 -12.31
C GLN A 231 -9.60 5.34 -11.59
N VAL A 232 -10.76 5.96 -11.81
CA VAL A 232 -11.13 7.25 -11.21
C VAL A 232 -12.38 7.07 -10.36
N PHE A 233 -12.29 7.40 -9.10
CA PHE A 233 -13.41 7.41 -8.16
C PHE A 233 -13.75 8.84 -7.78
N ILE A 234 -15.03 9.24 -7.91
CA ILE A 234 -15.48 10.62 -7.69
C ILE A 234 -16.40 10.65 -6.48
N GLY A 235 -16.02 11.37 -5.44
CA GLY A 235 -16.83 11.61 -4.26
C GLY A 235 -17.46 10.36 -3.67
N SER A 236 -18.77 10.21 -3.77
CA SER A 236 -19.52 9.08 -3.21
C SER A 236 -19.14 7.70 -3.78
N GLU A 237 -18.49 7.64 -4.95
CA GLU A 237 -18.04 6.38 -5.53
C GLU A 237 -16.92 5.71 -4.71
N THR A 238 -16.27 6.47 -3.83
CA THR A 238 -15.27 5.93 -2.89
C THR A 238 -15.90 5.13 -1.75
N ASN A 239 -17.21 5.22 -1.55
CA ASN A 239 -17.95 4.71 -0.37
C ASN A 239 -17.36 5.20 0.96
N ARG A 240 -16.71 6.36 0.96
CA ARG A 240 -16.10 7.01 2.13
C ARG A 240 -16.63 8.43 2.28
N PRO A 241 -17.32 8.72 3.38
CA PRO A 241 -17.82 10.09 3.65
C PRO A 241 -16.70 11.13 3.73
N GLU A 242 -15.51 10.73 4.19
CA GLU A 242 -14.32 11.57 4.30
C GLU A 242 -13.85 12.07 2.93
N LEU A 243 -14.10 11.30 1.87
CA LEU A 243 -13.69 11.59 0.49
C LEU A 243 -14.84 12.11 -0.38
N SER A 244 -15.97 12.52 0.20
CA SER A 244 -17.18 12.97 -0.55
C SER A 244 -16.91 14.14 -1.50
N ASP A 245 -16.00 15.03 -1.14
CA ASP A 245 -15.63 16.22 -1.94
C ASP A 245 -14.32 16.03 -2.70
N SER A 246 -13.79 14.80 -2.67
CA SER A 246 -12.53 14.41 -3.29
C SER A 246 -12.76 13.56 -4.53
N SER A 247 -11.76 13.47 -5.37
CA SER A 247 -11.60 12.40 -6.35
C SER A 247 -10.29 11.67 -6.12
N LEU A 248 -10.31 10.38 -6.38
CA LEU A 248 -9.17 9.50 -6.30
C LEU A 248 -8.89 8.93 -7.69
N ILE A 249 -7.67 9.05 -8.17
CA ILE A 249 -7.18 8.39 -9.37
C ILE A 249 -6.16 7.36 -8.91
N ILE A 250 -6.34 6.11 -9.29
CA ILE A 250 -5.41 5.02 -8.96
C ILE A 250 -4.96 4.27 -10.19
N ALA A 251 -3.75 3.76 -10.13
CA ALA A 251 -3.22 2.76 -11.04
C ALA A 251 -2.57 1.63 -10.25
N HIS A 252 -2.66 0.41 -10.77
CA HIS A 252 -2.00 -0.74 -10.17
C HIS A 252 -0.64 -0.95 -10.82
N TYR A 253 0.38 -1.21 -10.00
CA TYR A 253 1.70 -1.58 -10.48
C TYR A 253 1.99 -3.06 -10.22
N SER A 254 2.89 -3.62 -11.00
CA SER A 254 3.28 -5.04 -10.94
C SER A 254 4.78 -5.18 -10.76
N ILE A 255 5.19 -6.23 -10.05
CA ILE A 255 6.57 -6.65 -9.93
C ILE A 255 6.67 -8.08 -10.44
N GLY A 256 7.55 -8.31 -11.43
CA GLY A 256 7.69 -9.64 -12.02
C GLY A 256 6.43 -10.19 -12.72
N GLY A 257 5.50 -9.31 -13.10
CA GLY A 257 4.22 -9.68 -13.74
C GLY A 257 3.08 -9.95 -12.74
N GLU A 258 3.36 -9.97 -11.44
CA GLU A 258 2.35 -10.13 -10.40
C GLU A 258 1.93 -8.76 -9.84
N HIS A 259 0.64 -8.61 -9.51
CA HIS A 259 0.13 -7.41 -8.88
C HIS A 259 0.86 -7.16 -7.55
N ALA A 260 1.49 -6.01 -7.42
CA ALA A 260 2.31 -5.67 -6.27
C ALA A 260 1.67 -4.61 -5.36
N GLY A 261 0.98 -3.63 -5.97
CA GLY A 261 0.34 -2.58 -5.21
C GLY A 261 -0.35 -1.52 -6.06
N THR A 262 -0.69 -0.43 -5.42
CA THR A 262 -1.46 0.67 -6.00
C THR A 262 -0.72 1.99 -5.80
N ILE A 263 -0.78 2.84 -6.80
CA ILE A 263 -0.32 4.23 -6.76
C ILE A 263 -1.52 5.12 -7.05
N GLY A 264 -1.67 6.24 -6.36
CA GLY A 264 -2.82 7.10 -6.59
C GLY A 264 -2.62 8.54 -6.16
N ILE A 265 -3.56 9.38 -6.60
CA ILE A 265 -3.63 10.80 -6.29
C ILE A 265 -5.02 11.10 -5.73
N ILE A 266 -5.08 11.83 -4.63
CA ILE A 266 -6.29 12.31 -3.99
C ILE A 266 -6.32 13.83 -4.12
N GLY A 267 -7.35 14.36 -4.76
CA GLY A 267 -7.50 15.80 -4.96
C GLY A 267 -8.97 16.21 -5.05
N PRO A 268 -9.27 17.49 -5.31
CA PRO A 268 -10.65 17.99 -5.45
C PRO A 268 -11.34 17.37 -6.68
N THR A 269 -12.66 17.29 -6.65
CA THR A 269 -13.45 16.72 -7.76
C THR A 269 -13.26 17.45 -9.10
N ARG A 270 -12.74 18.68 -9.10
CA ARG A 270 -12.46 19.49 -10.30
C ARG A 270 -11.03 19.35 -10.86
N MET A 271 -10.33 18.24 -10.57
CA MET A 271 -8.98 18.05 -11.09
C MET A 271 -8.95 17.78 -12.61
N HIS A 272 -7.78 17.93 -13.21
CA HIS A 272 -7.53 17.62 -14.63
C HIS A 272 -7.28 16.12 -14.81
N TYR A 273 -8.33 15.32 -14.84
CA TYR A 273 -8.27 13.85 -14.83
C TYR A 273 -7.36 13.27 -15.92
N GLY A 274 -7.52 13.69 -17.18
CA GLY A 274 -6.71 13.17 -18.29
C GLY A 274 -5.20 13.35 -18.06
N LYS A 275 -4.78 14.52 -17.57
CA LYS A 275 -3.37 14.77 -17.26
C LYS A 275 -2.86 13.79 -16.20
N TRP A 276 -3.59 13.61 -15.12
CA TRP A 276 -3.12 12.79 -14.00
C TRP A 276 -3.23 11.29 -14.25
N ILE A 277 -4.15 10.86 -15.11
CA ILE A 277 -4.18 9.48 -15.62
C ILE A 277 -2.90 9.20 -16.39
N ALA A 278 -2.53 10.07 -17.34
CA ALA A 278 -1.30 9.92 -18.12
C ALA A 278 -0.02 9.89 -17.29
N HIS A 279 0.00 10.57 -16.12
CA HIS A 279 1.15 10.53 -15.21
C HIS A 279 1.22 9.26 -14.34
N LEU A 280 0.10 8.54 -14.20
CA LEU A 280 0.02 7.28 -13.44
C LEU A 280 0.26 6.05 -14.32
N GLU A 281 0.17 6.17 -15.62
CA GLU A 281 0.41 5.13 -16.63
C GLU A 281 1.89 5.02 -17.01
#